data_16cf381b1f7cf8ff1c7451ca08d59052
#
_entry.id   16cf381b1f7cf8ff1c7451ca08d59052
#
_cell.length_a   1.000
_cell.length_b   1.000
_cell.length_c   1.000
_cell.angle_alpha   90.00
_cell.angle_beta   90.00
_cell.angle_gamma   90.00
#
_symmetry.space_group_name_H-M   'P 1'
#
loop_
_entity.id
_entity.type
_entity.pdbx_description
1 polymer ?
#
loop_
_entity_poly.entity_id
_entity_poly.type
_entity_poly.pdbx_seq_one_letter_code
_entity_poly.pdbx_strand_id
1 'polypeptide(L)'
;MAVVKVALAGRSYEVLVGSGLLGRVHCEAYSFLEPYGHRSIPVVADANAKRLLGEHLQASFRSAGLSIDWYEVPSGEGSKSWAELEKLTDWLLDRGITRSDHVFALGGGVVGDLVGFACSILKRGCGFVQLPTTLLAQVDSSVGGKTAINTAAGKNLI
;
A
#
# COMPACT_ATOMS: atom_id res chain seq x y z
N MET A 1 18.07 -1.50 12.00
CA MET A 1 17.26 -1.87 10.82
C MET A 1 17.82 -3.15 10.23
N ALA A 2 16.95 -4.12 9.97
CA ALA A 2 17.32 -5.35 9.23
C ALA A 2 16.69 -5.28 7.84
N VAL A 3 17.37 -5.85 6.84
CA VAL A 3 16.88 -5.98 5.46
C VAL A 3 16.81 -7.46 5.14
N VAL A 4 15.62 -7.93 4.80
CA VAL A 4 15.39 -9.30 4.37
C VAL A 4 15.14 -9.29 2.87
N LYS A 5 16.04 -9.90 2.12
CA LYS A 5 15.91 -9.98 0.66
C LYS A 5 15.10 -11.20 0.26
N VAL A 6 13.98 -10.97 -0.42
CA VAL A 6 13.18 -12.03 -1.04
C VAL A 6 13.65 -12.21 -2.47
N ALA A 7 14.41 -13.28 -2.70
CA ALA A 7 15.03 -13.56 -3.99
C ALA A 7 14.03 -14.30 -4.89
N LEU A 8 13.55 -13.64 -5.93
CA LEU A 8 12.68 -14.19 -6.96
C LEU A 8 13.28 -13.93 -8.34
N ALA A 9 13.17 -14.88 -9.25
CA ALA A 9 13.68 -14.71 -10.61
C ALA A 9 13.03 -13.48 -11.29
N GLY A 10 13.80 -12.41 -11.42
CA GLY A 10 13.40 -11.17 -12.10
C GLY A 10 12.44 -10.25 -11.34
N ARG A 11 12.06 -10.58 -10.11
CA ARG A 11 11.11 -9.79 -9.30
C ARG A 11 11.47 -9.78 -7.81
N SER A 12 12.77 -9.81 -7.50
CA SER A 12 13.25 -9.74 -6.12
C SER A 12 12.86 -8.41 -5.47
N TYR A 13 12.56 -8.43 -4.19
CA TYR A 13 12.24 -7.26 -3.39
C TYR A 13 12.83 -7.36 -1.98
N GLU A 14 12.79 -6.27 -1.24
CA GLU A 14 13.32 -6.20 0.12
C GLU A 14 12.21 -5.94 1.13
N VAL A 15 12.32 -6.58 2.27
CA VAL A 15 11.49 -6.32 3.46
C VAL A 15 12.37 -5.61 4.48
N LEU A 16 12.00 -4.39 4.82
CA LEU A 16 12.70 -3.58 5.82
C LEU A 16 12.04 -3.78 7.18
N VAL A 17 12.82 -4.16 8.19
CA VAL A 17 12.33 -4.40 9.55
C VAL A 17 13.10 -3.51 10.52
N GLY A 18 12.39 -2.69 11.28
CA GLY A 18 13.01 -1.80 12.26
C GLY A 18 12.02 -0.83 12.89
N SER A 19 12.43 -0.24 14.00
CA SER A 19 11.64 0.81 14.67
C SER A 19 11.76 2.15 13.91
N GLY A 20 10.68 2.94 13.93
CA GLY A 20 10.65 4.29 13.37
C GLY A 20 10.69 4.38 11.84
N LEU A 21 10.44 3.27 11.11
CA LEU A 21 10.48 3.27 9.64
C LEU A 21 9.47 4.21 9.02
N LEU A 22 8.26 4.36 9.59
CA LEU A 22 7.26 5.30 9.09
C LEU A 22 7.75 6.75 9.03
N GLY A 23 8.56 7.16 9.99
CA GLY A 23 9.18 8.50 9.98
C GLY A 23 10.27 8.69 8.92
N ARG A 24 10.68 7.63 8.23
CA ARG A 24 11.75 7.64 7.24
C ARG A 24 11.36 7.03 5.89
N VAL A 25 10.07 6.82 5.65
CA VAL A 25 9.58 6.21 4.39
C VAL A 25 10.09 7.00 3.19
N HIS A 26 10.18 8.33 3.27
CA HIS A 26 10.70 9.16 2.20
C HIS A 26 12.16 8.83 1.80
N CYS A 27 12.98 8.32 2.73
CA CYS A 27 14.34 7.87 2.42
C CYS A 27 14.35 6.41 1.95
N GLU A 28 13.67 5.54 2.69
CA GLU A 28 13.71 4.10 2.45
C GLU A 28 12.96 3.68 1.16
N ALA A 29 11.96 4.45 0.77
CA ALA A 29 11.16 4.22 -0.43
C ALA A 29 11.42 5.25 -1.55
N TYR A 30 12.54 5.96 -1.53
CA TYR A 30 12.84 7.07 -2.45
C TYR A 30 12.66 6.69 -3.93
N SER A 31 13.16 5.54 -4.35
CA SER A 31 13.04 5.07 -5.74
C SER A 31 11.60 4.86 -6.21
N PHE A 32 10.67 4.62 -5.29
CA PHE A 32 9.23 4.50 -5.58
C PHE A 32 8.51 5.84 -5.57
N LEU A 33 9.12 6.87 -4.99
CA LEU A 33 8.58 8.23 -4.89
C LEU A 33 9.02 9.11 -6.06
N GLU A 34 10.20 8.88 -6.60
CA GLU A 34 10.80 9.66 -7.68
C GLU A 34 9.85 9.85 -8.90
N PRO A 35 9.12 8.81 -9.38
CA PRO A 35 8.22 8.96 -10.53
C PRO A 35 7.09 9.97 -10.33
N TYR A 36 6.76 10.30 -9.08
CA TYR A 36 5.69 11.25 -8.79
C TYR A 36 6.06 12.71 -9.07
N GLY A 37 7.35 13.07 -8.93
CA GLY A 37 7.77 14.47 -9.11
C GLY A 37 7.02 15.40 -8.15
N HIS A 38 6.18 16.29 -8.70
CA HIS A 38 5.36 17.22 -7.91
C HIS A 38 3.94 16.73 -7.63
N ARG A 39 3.58 15.53 -8.09
CA ARG A 39 2.26 14.94 -7.84
C ARG A 39 2.15 14.45 -6.39
N SER A 40 0.94 14.47 -5.84
CA SER A 40 0.69 13.87 -4.53
C SER A 40 0.82 12.34 -4.58
N ILE A 41 1.34 11.78 -3.50
CA ILE A 41 1.54 10.34 -3.35
C ILE A 41 0.22 9.68 -2.93
N PRO A 42 -0.30 8.69 -3.65
CA PRO A 42 -1.50 7.98 -3.25
C PRO A 42 -1.21 7.05 -2.08
N VAL A 43 -1.86 7.29 -0.97
CA VAL A 43 -1.79 6.45 0.22
C VAL A 43 -3.17 5.96 0.58
N VAL A 44 -3.34 4.65 0.59
CA VAL A 44 -4.57 3.98 1.00
C VAL A 44 -4.40 3.50 2.44
N ALA A 45 -5.34 3.85 3.31
CA ALA A 45 -5.29 3.44 4.71
C ALA A 45 -6.69 3.13 5.24
N ASP A 46 -6.80 2.23 6.20
CA ASP A 46 -8.03 2.16 7.00
C ASP A 46 -8.09 3.31 8.02
N ALA A 47 -9.29 3.63 8.48
CA ALA A 47 -9.54 4.75 9.38
C ALA A 47 -8.69 4.68 10.66
N ASN A 48 -8.46 3.51 11.23
CA ASN A 48 -7.66 3.35 12.45
C ASN A 48 -6.17 3.54 12.18
N ALA A 49 -5.63 2.93 11.13
CA ALA A 49 -4.23 3.10 10.75
C ALA A 49 -3.93 4.56 10.42
N LYS A 50 -4.80 5.23 9.67
CA LYS A 50 -4.66 6.65 9.34
C LYS A 50 -4.69 7.52 10.60
N ARG A 51 -5.65 7.31 11.51
CA ARG A 51 -5.78 8.07 12.76
C ARG A 51 -4.56 7.93 13.66
N LEU A 52 -4.01 6.71 13.77
CA LEU A 52 -2.91 6.42 14.70
C LEU A 52 -1.53 6.74 14.11
N LEU A 53 -1.34 6.54 12.81
CA LEU A 53 -0.02 6.53 12.18
C LEU A 53 0.09 7.50 11.00
N GLY A 54 -1.03 8.04 10.51
CA GLY A 54 -1.05 8.89 9.32
C GLY A 54 -0.19 10.12 9.44
N GLU A 55 -0.17 10.79 10.62
CA GLU A 55 0.66 11.98 10.83
C GLU A 55 2.16 11.65 10.77
N HIS A 56 2.59 10.50 11.27
CA HIS A 56 3.99 10.08 11.17
C HIS A 56 4.42 9.91 9.71
N LEU A 57 3.58 9.27 8.90
CA LEU A 57 3.84 9.11 7.47
C LEU A 57 3.80 10.44 6.73
N GLN A 58 2.82 11.29 7.03
CA GLN A 58 2.68 12.61 6.42
C GLN A 58 3.85 13.52 6.76
N ALA A 59 4.34 13.50 8.00
CA ALA A 59 5.52 14.23 8.41
C ALA A 59 6.78 13.77 7.66
N SER A 60 6.93 12.44 7.48
CA SER A 60 8.00 11.87 6.67
C SER A 60 7.99 12.41 5.23
N PHE A 61 6.85 12.37 4.56
CA PHE A 61 6.77 12.85 3.17
C PHE A 61 6.92 14.37 3.06
N ARG A 62 6.34 15.12 3.99
CA ARG A 62 6.48 16.58 4.06
C ARG A 62 7.93 17.03 4.22
N SER A 63 8.76 16.29 4.96
CA SER A 63 10.18 16.61 5.12
C SER A 63 10.97 16.49 3.81
N ALA A 64 10.45 15.73 2.85
CA ALA A 64 10.99 15.61 1.49
C ALA A 64 10.27 16.51 0.46
N GLY A 65 9.41 17.43 0.91
CA GLY A 65 8.64 18.29 0.01
C GLY A 65 7.49 17.59 -0.73
N LEU A 66 7.10 16.39 -0.27
CA LEU A 66 6.06 15.59 -0.89
C LEU A 66 4.73 15.75 -0.13
N SER A 67 3.62 15.63 -0.83
CA SER A 67 2.26 15.61 -0.27
C SER A 67 1.61 14.24 -0.45
N ILE A 68 0.69 13.92 0.45
CA ILE A 68 -0.11 12.69 0.38
C ILE A 68 -1.52 13.03 -0.12
N ASP A 69 -2.02 12.17 -1.01
CA ASP A 69 -3.44 12.07 -1.31
C ASP A 69 -3.99 10.79 -0.67
N TRP A 70 -4.88 10.97 0.29
CA TRP A 70 -5.40 9.88 1.11
C TRP A 70 -6.67 9.27 0.51
N TYR A 71 -6.68 7.93 0.41
CA TYR A 71 -7.90 7.15 0.27
C TYR A 71 -8.17 6.37 1.56
N GLU A 72 -9.31 6.59 2.17
CA GLU A 72 -9.68 5.92 3.41
C GLU A 72 -10.63 4.75 3.14
N VAL A 73 -10.17 3.55 3.47
CA VAL A 73 -10.95 2.32 3.39
C VAL A 73 -11.71 2.12 4.69
N PRO A 74 -13.01 1.78 4.67
CA PRO A 74 -13.72 1.38 5.87
C PRO A 74 -13.00 0.25 6.60
N SER A 75 -12.90 0.34 7.93
CA SER A 75 -12.23 -0.68 8.72
C SER A 75 -12.99 -2.01 8.71
N GLY A 76 -12.26 -3.11 8.62
CA GLY A 76 -12.80 -4.46 8.73
C GLY A 76 -12.81 -5.25 7.43
N GLU A 77 -12.99 -6.56 7.57
CA GLU A 77 -12.90 -7.54 6.47
C GLU A 77 -13.91 -7.30 5.34
N GLY A 78 -15.05 -6.65 5.65
CA GLY A 78 -16.07 -6.30 4.65
C GLY A 78 -15.59 -5.37 3.53
N SER A 79 -14.48 -4.66 3.76
CA SER A 79 -13.88 -3.78 2.74
C SER A 79 -13.14 -4.55 1.65
N LYS A 80 -12.83 -5.83 1.84
CA LYS A 80 -12.28 -6.70 0.79
C LYS A 80 -13.40 -7.16 -0.15
N SER A 81 -14.00 -6.25 -0.90
CA SER A 81 -15.17 -6.48 -1.73
C SER A 81 -15.00 -5.89 -3.13
N TRP A 82 -15.79 -6.38 -4.09
CA TRP A 82 -15.86 -5.81 -5.43
C TRP A 82 -16.20 -4.33 -5.42
N ALA A 83 -17.17 -3.93 -4.59
CA ALA A 83 -17.62 -2.53 -4.52
C ALA A 83 -16.51 -1.60 -4.03
N GLU A 84 -15.71 -2.02 -3.06
CA GLU A 84 -14.59 -1.20 -2.57
C GLU A 84 -13.41 -1.22 -3.54
N LEU A 85 -13.17 -2.35 -4.21
CA LEU A 85 -12.17 -2.46 -5.27
C LEU A 85 -12.48 -1.52 -6.44
N GLU A 86 -13.75 -1.46 -6.88
CA GLU A 86 -14.21 -0.55 -7.94
C GLU A 86 -13.91 0.91 -7.56
N LYS A 87 -14.37 1.34 -6.38
CA LYS A 87 -14.12 2.71 -5.89
C LYS A 87 -12.64 3.06 -5.82
N LEU A 88 -11.83 2.13 -5.29
CA LEU A 88 -10.39 2.35 -5.19
C LEU A 88 -9.72 2.43 -6.56
N THR A 89 -10.09 1.57 -7.50
CA THR A 89 -9.53 1.62 -8.85
C THR A 89 -9.93 2.89 -9.60
N ASP A 90 -11.17 3.33 -9.49
CA ASP A 90 -11.63 4.59 -10.08
C ASP A 90 -10.89 5.78 -9.47
N TRP A 91 -10.75 5.81 -8.15
CA TRP A 91 -9.99 6.84 -7.46
C TRP A 91 -8.52 6.92 -7.92
N LEU A 92 -7.87 5.78 -8.12
CA LEU A 92 -6.50 5.73 -8.64
C LEU A 92 -6.40 6.19 -10.11
N LEU A 93 -7.39 5.84 -10.94
CA LEU A 93 -7.46 6.27 -12.34
C LEU A 93 -7.64 7.78 -12.46
N ASP A 94 -8.51 8.37 -11.64
CA ASP A 94 -8.75 9.82 -11.61
C ASP A 94 -7.49 10.62 -11.24
N ARG A 95 -6.57 10.01 -10.49
CA ARG A 95 -5.28 10.61 -10.13
C ARG A 95 -4.18 10.36 -11.15
N GLY A 96 -4.53 9.73 -12.25
CA GLY A 96 -3.60 9.50 -13.36
C GLY A 96 -2.48 8.52 -13.02
N ILE A 97 -2.72 7.56 -12.09
CA ILE A 97 -1.72 6.55 -11.73
C ILE A 97 -1.32 5.76 -12.97
N THR A 98 -0.01 5.58 -13.14
CA THR A 98 0.60 4.89 -14.27
C THR A 98 1.23 3.56 -13.83
N ARG A 99 1.73 2.80 -14.79
CA ARG A 99 2.41 1.52 -14.51
C ARG A 99 3.75 1.66 -13.78
N SER A 100 4.37 2.84 -13.84
CA SER A 100 5.63 3.15 -13.15
C SER A 100 5.42 3.70 -11.73
N ASP A 101 4.18 4.04 -11.38
CA ASP A 101 3.85 4.56 -10.06
C ASP A 101 3.68 3.43 -9.04
N HIS A 102 3.82 3.77 -7.76
CA HIS A 102 3.61 2.85 -6.64
C HIS A 102 2.59 3.43 -5.66
N VAL A 103 1.55 2.65 -5.37
CA VAL A 103 0.53 3.01 -4.36
C VAL A 103 0.99 2.55 -2.99
N PHE A 104 0.87 3.40 -1.98
CA PHE A 104 1.27 3.06 -0.61
C PHE A 104 0.06 2.54 0.19
N ALA A 105 0.21 1.39 0.83
CA ALA A 105 -0.83 0.71 1.61
C ALA A 105 -0.46 0.75 3.10
N LEU A 106 -1.10 1.64 3.87
CA LEU A 106 -0.89 1.77 5.32
C LEU A 106 -2.03 1.06 6.08
N GLY A 107 -1.76 -0.12 6.62
CA GLY A 107 -2.81 -0.86 7.32
C GLY A 107 -2.47 -2.31 7.62
N GLY A 108 -3.48 -3.07 8.01
CA GLY A 108 -3.41 -4.52 8.18
C GLY A 108 -3.57 -5.28 6.86
N GLY A 109 -3.75 -6.60 6.95
CA GLY A 109 -3.90 -7.47 5.79
C GLY A 109 -5.06 -7.10 4.85
N VAL A 110 -6.16 -6.56 5.39
CA VAL A 110 -7.30 -6.10 4.58
C VAL A 110 -6.88 -5.01 3.59
N VAL A 111 -6.16 -4.00 4.07
CA VAL A 111 -5.67 -2.90 3.22
C VAL A 111 -4.62 -3.42 2.23
N GLY A 112 -3.67 -4.22 2.71
CA GLY A 112 -2.63 -4.80 1.86
C GLY A 112 -3.19 -5.65 0.73
N ASP A 113 -4.16 -6.52 1.01
CA ASP A 113 -4.82 -7.37 0.02
C ASP A 113 -5.61 -6.55 -1.00
N LEU A 114 -6.44 -5.61 -0.54
CA LEU A 114 -7.26 -4.77 -1.41
C LEU A 114 -6.39 -3.92 -2.36
N VAL A 115 -5.38 -3.24 -1.81
CA VAL A 115 -4.47 -2.39 -2.59
C VAL A 115 -3.65 -3.23 -3.57
N GLY A 116 -3.08 -4.33 -3.10
CA GLY A 116 -2.28 -5.20 -3.96
C GLY A 116 -3.10 -5.76 -5.12
N PHE A 117 -4.36 -6.16 -4.86
CA PHE A 117 -5.24 -6.64 -5.91
C PHE A 117 -5.63 -5.50 -6.88
N ALA A 118 -5.99 -4.32 -6.39
CA ALA A 118 -6.24 -3.14 -7.22
C ALA A 118 -5.04 -2.83 -8.12
N CYS A 119 -3.83 -2.79 -7.56
CA CYS A 119 -2.61 -2.53 -8.31
C CYS A 119 -2.31 -3.60 -9.36
N SER A 120 -2.67 -4.87 -9.10
CA SER A 120 -2.44 -5.97 -10.06
C SER A 120 -3.27 -5.83 -11.33
N ILE A 121 -4.47 -5.25 -11.24
CA ILE A 121 -5.38 -5.09 -12.38
C ILE A 121 -5.32 -3.69 -13.01
N LEU A 122 -4.93 -2.66 -12.23
CA LEU A 122 -4.88 -1.29 -12.70
C LEU A 122 -3.89 -1.14 -13.87
N LYS A 123 -4.37 -0.72 -15.05
CA LYS A 123 -3.56 -0.56 -16.27
C LYS A 123 -2.65 -1.77 -16.58
N ARG A 124 -3.09 -2.98 -16.27
CA ARG A 124 -2.35 -4.25 -16.41
C ARG A 124 -1.17 -4.38 -15.44
N GLY A 125 -1.25 -3.74 -14.31
CA GLY A 125 -0.30 -3.79 -13.21
C GLY A 125 0.46 -2.49 -12.99
N CYS A 126 0.45 -2.01 -11.74
CA CYS A 126 1.34 -0.98 -11.21
C CYS A 126 1.96 -1.49 -9.90
N GLY A 127 2.96 -0.79 -9.39
CA GLY A 127 3.62 -1.16 -8.16
C GLY A 127 2.81 -0.77 -6.91
N PHE A 128 3.13 -1.41 -5.78
CA PHE A 128 2.64 -0.95 -4.48
C PHE A 128 3.68 -1.20 -3.39
N VAL A 129 3.62 -0.40 -2.34
CA VAL A 129 4.50 -0.49 -1.16
C VAL A 129 3.62 -0.74 0.06
N GLN A 130 3.86 -1.85 0.74
CA GLN A 130 3.15 -2.17 1.97
C GLN A 130 3.81 -1.53 3.19
N LEU A 131 3.01 -0.86 4.00
CA LEU A 131 3.36 -0.29 5.30
C LEU A 131 2.50 -0.99 6.37
N PRO A 132 2.85 -2.25 6.73
CA PRO A 132 2.01 -3.07 7.58
C PRO A 132 1.96 -2.55 9.01
N THR A 133 0.74 -2.43 9.58
CA THR A 133 0.52 -1.84 10.90
C THR A 133 0.04 -2.84 11.96
N THR A 134 -0.31 -4.07 11.56
CA THR A 134 -0.67 -5.14 12.48
C THR A 134 0.42 -6.20 12.52
N LEU A 135 0.54 -6.92 13.66
CA LEU A 135 1.54 -7.99 13.78
C LEU A 135 1.38 -9.03 12.67
N LEU A 136 0.15 -9.49 12.41
CA LEU A 136 -0.13 -10.47 11.36
C LEU A 136 0.31 -9.96 9.99
N ALA A 137 0.06 -8.70 9.68
CA ALA A 137 0.50 -8.13 8.41
C ALA A 137 2.03 -8.03 8.32
N GLN A 138 2.71 -7.69 9.42
CA GLN A 138 4.18 -7.58 9.45
C GLN A 138 4.89 -8.92 9.26
N VAL A 139 4.35 -10.02 9.80
CA VAL A 139 5.02 -11.32 9.79
C VAL A 139 4.51 -12.30 8.74
N ASP A 140 3.38 -12.00 8.10
CA ASP A 140 2.73 -12.93 7.16
C ASP A 140 2.17 -12.20 5.92
N SER A 141 1.05 -11.49 6.04
CA SER A 141 0.29 -11.08 4.85
C SER A 141 0.97 -10.04 3.97
N SER A 142 1.92 -9.26 4.49
CA SER A 142 2.69 -8.31 3.67
C SER A 142 3.87 -8.96 2.94
N VAL A 143 4.17 -10.22 3.21
CA VAL A 143 5.29 -10.94 2.59
C VAL A 143 4.76 -11.89 1.53
N GLY A 144 5.23 -11.74 0.31
CA GLY A 144 4.76 -12.50 -0.84
C GLY A 144 3.80 -11.70 -1.73
N GLY A 145 3.26 -12.34 -2.75
CA GLY A 145 2.40 -11.70 -3.74
C GLY A 145 0.92 -12.10 -3.66
N LYS A 146 0.50 -12.70 -2.56
CA LYS A 146 -0.91 -13.12 -2.39
C LYS A 146 -1.75 -11.93 -2.00
N THR A 147 -2.63 -11.52 -2.89
CA THR A 147 -3.61 -10.45 -2.67
C THR A 147 -4.96 -10.93 -3.14
N ALA A 148 -6.03 -10.55 -2.47
CA ALA A 148 -7.34 -11.10 -2.75
C ALA A 148 -8.47 -10.18 -2.30
N ILE A 149 -9.65 -10.42 -2.83
CA ILE A 149 -10.92 -9.91 -2.30
C ILE A 149 -11.86 -11.07 -1.96
N ASN A 150 -12.87 -10.76 -1.16
CA ASN A 150 -13.91 -11.69 -0.75
C ASN A 150 -15.10 -11.64 -1.71
N THR A 151 -15.82 -12.75 -1.80
CA THR A 151 -17.05 -12.87 -2.58
C THR A 151 -18.16 -13.46 -1.72
N ALA A 152 -19.37 -13.54 -2.24
CA ALA A 152 -20.47 -14.21 -1.58
C ALA A 152 -20.18 -15.71 -1.33
N ALA A 153 -19.30 -16.32 -2.14
CA ALA A 153 -18.93 -17.73 -2.02
C ALA A 153 -17.89 -18.00 -0.92
N GLY A 154 -17.15 -16.97 -0.48
CA GLY A 154 -16.15 -17.11 0.57
C GLY A 154 -15.06 -16.05 0.54
N LYS A 155 -14.12 -16.17 1.51
CA LYS A 155 -12.99 -15.25 1.64
C LYS A 155 -11.85 -15.66 0.73
N ASN A 156 -11.15 -14.64 0.18
CA ASN A 156 -9.90 -14.82 -0.58
C ASN A 156 -10.02 -15.77 -1.79
N LEU A 157 -11.17 -15.79 -2.43
CA LEU A 157 -11.39 -16.67 -3.61
C LEU A 157 -11.03 -16.01 -4.94
N ILE A 158 -10.86 -14.69 -4.95
CA ILE A 158 -10.48 -13.91 -6.12
C ILE A 158 -9.21 -13.11 -5.82
#